data_1e32a8b78679a7b44a07093dc558738f
#
_entry.id   1e32a8b78679a7b44a07093dc558738f
#
_cell.length_a   1.000
_cell.length_b   1.000
_cell.length_c   1.000
_cell.angle_alpha   90.00
_cell.angle_beta   90.00
_cell.angle_gamma   90.00
#
_symmetry.space_group_name_H-M   'P 1'
#
loop_
_entity.id
_entity.type
_entity.pdbx_description
1 polymer ?
#
loop_
_entity_poly.entity_id
_entity_poly.type
_entity_poly.pdbx_seq_one_letter_code
_entity_poly.pdbx_strand_id
1 'polypeptide(L)'
;ILLKVGDEYSMIDTGDIEHRENIVAQLKTMGVTKLKNIIITHPHADHMGGFYAIAKAMPIEHVYDDGIAVDNNMYKTYEKWIEKNKIQRTTLRSGDVVDFGHGAVFIVYAPWVEPLTDKKGETDLNNNSIVGKLIFGKFSMLFTGDAELQEEKKLIKEQNSRLFSRILKVGHHGSRTSSSEDFLKSIKPESALISNGMYNKYGHPHDVTLRRLQENNIAIYRTDTMGRIHISTDGNEWQITTER
;
A
#
# COMPACT_ATOMS: atom_id res chain seq x y z
N ILE A 1 2.98 4.96 -3.22
CA ILE A 1 3.15 5.80 -2.01
C ILE A 1 4.64 5.95 -1.77
N LEU A 2 5.15 7.18 -1.59
CA LEU A 2 6.55 7.44 -1.27
C LEU A 2 6.69 7.68 0.24
N LEU A 3 7.67 7.02 0.84
CA LEU A 3 8.06 7.18 2.24
C LEU A 3 9.46 7.79 2.28
N LYS A 4 9.65 8.80 3.13
CA LYS A 4 10.97 9.37 3.45
C LYS A 4 11.24 9.19 4.95
N VAL A 5 12.32 8.50 5.29
CA VAL A 5 12.75 8.27 6.68
C VAL A 5 14.22 8.68 6.78
N GLY A 6 14.50 9.76 7.50
CA GLY A 6 15.81 10.41 7.42
C GLY A 6 16.12 10.87 5.99
N ASP A 7 17.23 10.43 5.42
CA ASP A 7 17.63 10.72 4.05
C ASP A 7 17.31 9.57 3.07
N GLU A 8 16.63 8.52 3.53
CA GLU A 8 16.30 7.35 2.73
C GLU A 8 14.88 7.40 2.20
N TYR A 9 14.72 6.96 0.96
CA TYR A 9 13.42 6.86 0.30
C TYR A 9 13.04 5.40 0.08
N SER A 10 11.77 5.09 0.32
CA SER A 10 11.16 3.79 0.06
C SER A 10 9.78 3.98 -0.56
N MET A 11 9.24 2.95 -1.19
CA MET A 11 7.90 3.00 -1.77
C MET A 11 7.04 1.82 -1.29
N ILE A 12 5.74 2.07 -1.16
CA ILE A 12 4.70 1.04 -1.12
C ILE A 12 3.89 1.23 -2.40
N ASP A 13 3.91 0.21 -3.25
CA ASP A 13 3.43 0.18 -4.62
C ASP A 13 4.07 1.21 -5.54
N THR A 14 4.09 0.92 -6.82
CA THR A 14 4.77 1.72 -7.84
C THR A 14 3.81 2.43 -8.79
N GLY A 15 2.50 2.22 -8.60
CA GLY A 15 1.46 2.84 -9.40
C GLY A 15 1.21 2.18 -10.75
N ASP A 16 0.29 2.77 -11.49
CA ASP A 16 -0.21 2.24 -12.75
C ASP A 16 0.82 2.30 -13.88
N ILE A 17 0.81 1.28 -14.72
CA ILE A 17 1.67 1.17 -15.90
C ILE A 17 1.46 2.32 -16.89
N GLU A 18 0.24 2.85 -17.00
CA GLU A 18 -0.06 3.97 -17.90
C GLU A 18 0.58 5.28 -17.44
N HIS A 19 0.84 5.43 -16.14
CA HIS A 19 1.39 6.63 -15.52
C HIS A 19 2.87 6.53 -15.13
N ARG A 20 3.54 5.43 -15.47
CA ARG A 20 4.92 5.12 -15.02
C ARG A 20 5.96 6.21 -15.28
N GLU A 21 5.89 6.89 -16.44
CA GLU A 21 6.83 7.95 -16.78
C GLU A 21 6.60 9.20 -15.91
N ASN A 22 5.33 9.52 -15.63
CA ASN A 22 4.98 10.62 -14.74
C ASN A 22 5.45 10.34 -13.31
N ILE A 23 5.30 9.11 -12.84
CA ILE A 23 5.78 8.68 -11.52
C ILE A 23 7.30 8.91 -11.41
N VAL A 24 8.07 8.47 -12.40
CA VAL A 24 9.52 8.68 -12.45
C VAL A 24 9.87 10.18 -12.44
N ALA A 25 9.16 10.99 -13.24
CA ALA A 25 9.37 12.44 -13.26
C ALA A 25 9.11 13.09 -11.90
N GLN A 26 8.02 12.68 -11.23
CA GLN A 26 7.69 13.18 -9.88
C GLN A 26 8.75 12.77 -8.85
N LEU A 27 9.21 11.51 -8.85
CA LEU A 27 10.27 11.04 -7.96
C LEU A 27 11.54 11.88 -8.12
N LYS A 28 11.96 12.14 -9.36
CA LYS A 28 13.12 13.00 -9.65
C LYS A 28 12.93 14.44 -9.16
N THR A 29 11.75 15.03 -9.38
CA THR A 29 11.42 16.37 -8.88
C THR A 29 11.48 16.46 -7.36
N MET A 30 11.15 15.37 -6.66
CA MET A 30 11.25 15.25 -5.20
C MET A 30 12.68 14.93 -4.71
N GLY A 31 13.66 14.88 -5.60
CA GLY A 31 15.06 14.61 -5.28
C GLY A 31 15.38 13.15 -4.97
N VAL A 32 14.49 12.23 -5.37
CA VAL A 32 14.74 10.79 -5.18
C VAL A 32 15.77 10.32 -6.19
N THR A 33 16.92 9.90 -5.73
CA THR A 33 18.03 9.39 -6.57
C THR A 33 18.20 7.89 -6.46
N LYS A 34 17.70 7.28 -5.38
CA LYS A 34 17.69 5.84 -5.14
C LYS A 34 16.53 5.47 -4.23
N LEU A 35 16.10 4.21 -4.27
CA LEU A 35 15.11 3.65 -3.36
C LEU A 35 15.75 2.54 -2.53
N LYS A 36 15.61 2.64 -1.21
CA LYS A 36 16.07 1.60 -0.28
C LYS A 36 15.16 0.38 -0.38
N ASN A 37 13.86 0.59 -0.23
CA ASN A 37 12.89 -0.48 -0.27
C ASN A 37 11.74 -0.16 -1.22
N ILE A 38 11.24 -1.17 -1.93
CA ILE A 38 9.93 -1.16 -2.57
C ILE A 38 9.13 -2.33 -2.01
N ILE A 39 7.94 -2.07 -1.50
CA ILE A 39 6.96 -3.11 -1.15
C ILE A 39 5.91 -3.10 -2.26
N ILE A 40 5.75 -4.20 -2.99
CA ILE A 40 4.65 -4.43 -3.94
C ILE A 40 3.57 -5.20 -3.19
N THR A 41 2.41 -4.58 -2.97
CA THR A 41 1.36 -5.20 -2.16
C THR A 41 0.75 -6.42 -2.82
N HIS A 42 0.55 -6.38 -4.14
CA HIS A 42 0.06 -7.49 -4.95
C HIS A 42 0.32 -7.22 -6.45
N PRO A 43 0.26 -8.25 -7.34
CA PRO A 43 0.76 -8.14 -8.71
C PRO A 43 -0.25 -7.55 -9.73
N HIS A 44 -1.12 -6.60 -9.34
CA HIS A 44 -1.94 -5.85 -10.29
C HIS A 44 -1.20 -4.67 -10.92
N ALA A 45 -1.64 -4.26 -12.11
CA ALA A 45 -0.95 -3.28 -12.94
C ALA A 45 -0.90 -1.88 -12.31
N ASP A 46 -1.89 -1.51 -11.55
CA ASP A 46 -1.97 -0.23 -10.82
C ASP A 46 -1.15 -0.20 -9.52
N HIS A 47 -0.59 -1.35 -9.11
CA HIS A 47 0.31 -1.47 -7.96
C HIS A 47 1.77 -1.70 -8.37
N MET A 48 2.04 -2.59 -9.33
CA MET A 48 3.41 -2.90 -9.73
C MET A 48 3.81 -2.36 -11.10
N GLY A 49 2.89 -1.72 -11.84
CA GLY A 49 3.09 -1.32 -13.23
C GLY A 49 4.19 -0.29 -13.45
N GLY A 50 4.46 0.57 -12.46
CA GLY A 50 5.54 1.55 -12.49
C GLY A 50 6.94 0.97 -12.24
N PHE A 51 7.04 -0.25 -11.69
CA PHE A 51 8.31 -0.82 -11.22
C PHE A 51 9.43 -0.77 -12.27
N TYR A 52 9.17 -1.24 -13.49
CA TYR A 52 10.20 -1.29 -14.53
C TYR A 52 10.76 0.09 -14.89
N ALA A 53 9.89 1.09 -14.99
CA ALA A 53 10.31 2.45 -15.32
C ALA A 53 11.15 3.07 -14.19
N ILE A 54 10.74 2.84 -12.94
CA ILE A 54 11.47 3.29 -11.74
C ILE A 54 12.84 2.60 -11.67
N ALA A 55 12.86 1.27 -11.79
CA ALA A 55 14.09 0.47 -11.71
C ALA A 55 15.09 0.77 -12.84
N LYS A 56 14.59 1.24 -13.99
CA LYS A 56 15.44 1.74 -15.09
C LYS A 56 15.98 3.14 -14.79
N ALA A 57 15.27 3.95 -14.06
CA ALA A 57 15.59 5.35 -13.80
C ALA A 57 16.50 5.57 -12.58
N MET A 58 16.45 4.68 -11.59
CA MET A 58 17.22 4.80 -10.36
C MET A 58 17.47 3.43 -9.69
N PRO A 59 18.56 3.29 -8.90
CA PRO A 59 18.85 2.07 -8.15
C PRO A 59 17.76 1.75 -7.13
N ILE A 60 17.47 0.45 -6.96
CA ILE A 60 16.61 -0.12 -5.94
C ILE A 60 17.46 -1.15 -5.19
N GLU A 61 17.53 -1.03 -3.87
CA GLU A 61 18.34 -1.94 -3.05
C GLU A 61 17.58 -3.24 -2.75
N HIS A 62 16.31 -3.12 -2.32
CA HIS A 62 15.52 -4.27 -1.92
C HIS A 62 14.07 -4.17 -2.40
N VAL A 63 13.53 -5.27 -2.86
CA VAL A 63 12.12 -5.42 -3.21
C VAL A 63 11.48 -6.47 -2.32
N TYR A 64 10.32 -6.13 -1.79
CA TYR A 64 9.45 -7.02 -1.03
C TYR A 64 8.15 -7.21 -1.81
N ASP A 65 7.65 -8.43 -1.87
CA ASP A 65 6.36 -8.74 -2.50
C ASP A 65 5.61 -9.88 -1.81
N ASP A 66 4.39 -10.16 -2.29
CA ASP A 66 3.53 -11.22 -1.78
C ASP A 66 3.94 -12.63 -2.27
N GLY A 67 4.91 -12.75 -3.17
CA GLY A 67 5.39 -14.01 -3.75
C GLY A 67 4.40 -14.71 -4.67
N ILE A 68 3.28 -14.07 -5.03
CA ILE A 68 2.28 -14.65 -5.93
C ILE A 68 2.67 -14.33 -7.38
N ALA A 69 2.98 -15.38 -8.13
CA ALA A 69 3.32 -15.25 -9.55
C ALA A 69 2.04 -15.18 -10.41
N VAL A 70 2.06 -14.30 -11.40
CA VAL A 70 1.00 -14.20 -12.42
C VAL A 70 1.58 -14.36 -13.82
N ASP A 71 0.86 -15.06 -14.69
CA ASP A 71 1.31 -15.30 -16.05
C ASP A 71 0.95 -14.13 -16.98
N ASN A 72 1.70 -13.03 -16.83
CA ASN A 72 1.60 -11.88 -17.72
C ASN A 72 2.97 -11.25 -18.02
N ASN A 73 3.03 -10.41 -19.06
CA ASN A 73 4.27 -9.79 -19.49
C ASN A 73 4.86 -8.79 -18.47
N MET A 74 4.03 -8.13 -17.70
CA MET A 74 4.46 -7.17 -16.67
C MET A 74 5.22 -7.91 -15.56
N TYR A 75 4.66 -8.98 -15.02
CA TYR A 75 5.27 -9.78 -13.96
C TYR A 75 6.56 -10.46 -14.46
N LYS A 76 6.54 -11.04 -15.68
CA LYS A 76 7.75 -11.62 -16.32
C LYS A 76 8.86 -10.58 -16.49
N THR A 77 8.50 -9.33 -16.80
CA THR A 77 9.48 -8.23 -16.92
C THR A 77 10.06 -7.84 -15.55
N TYR A 78 9.20 -7.80 -14.53
CA TYR A 78 9.60 -7.57 -13.14
C TYR A 78 10.61 -8.61 -12.67
N GLU A 79 10.33 -9.91 -12.80
CA GLU A 79 11.23 -10.99 -12.40
C GLU A 79 12.57 -10.93 -13.13
N LYS A 80 12.53 -10.82 -14.47
CA LYS A 80 13.75 -10.72 -15.29
C LYS A 80 14.61 -9.51 -14.91
N TRP A 81 13.99 -8.38 -14.53
CA TRP A 81 14.73 -7.18 -14.14
C TRP A 81 15.40 -7.36 -12.78
N ILE A 82 14.73 -7.95 -11.83
CA ILE A 82 15.27 -8.29 -10.50
C ILE A 82 16.48 -9.21 -10.65
N GLU A 83 16.31 -10.30 -11.38
CA GLU A 83 17.39 -11.27 -11.62
C GLU A 83 18.58 -10.64 -12.33
N LYS A 84 18.35 -9.95 -13.45
CA LYS A 84 19.40 -9.31 -14.27
C LYS A 84 20.21 -8.30 -13.46
N ASN A 85 19.58 -7.52 -12.61
CA ASN A 85 20.22 -6.45 -11.83
C ASN A 85 20.60 -6.89 -10.43
N LYS A 86 20.38 -8.16 -10.07
CA LYS A 86 20.69 -8.74 -8.76
C LYS A 86 20.06 -7.94 -7.60
N ILE A 87 18.86 -7.42 -7.81
CA ILE A 87 18.12 -6.71 -6.77
C ILE A 87 17.71 -7.74 -5.71
N GLN A 88 17.93 -7.44 -4.45
CA GLN A 88 17.49 -8.31 -3.37
C GLN A 88 15.96 -8.38 -3.37
N ARG A 89 15.40 -9.59 -3.30
CA ARG A 89 13.95 -9.83 -3.24
C ARG A 89 13.60 -10.70 -2.05
N THR A 90 12.58 -10.31 -1.31
CA THR A 90 12.05 -11.08 -0.17
C THR A 90 10.54 -11.13 -0.24
N THR A 91 9.98 -12.33 -0.13
CA THR A 91 8.54 -12.52 0.00
C THR A 91 8.12 -12.29 1.45
N LEU A 92 7.11 -11.44 1.64
CA LEU A 92 6.58 -11.11 2.97
C LEU A 92 5.39 -11.99 3.35
N ARG A 93 5.32 -12.31 4.64
CA ARG A 93 4.21 -13.04 5.27
C ARG A 93 3.84 -12.41 6.61
N SER A 94 2.65 -12.72 7.08
CA SER A 94 2.19 -12.30 8.41
C SER A 94 3.21 -12.63 9.50
N GLY A 95 3.61 -11.62 10.25
CA GLY A 95 4.64 -11.70 11.28
C GLY A 95 6.00 -11.12 10.88
N ASP A 96 6.25 -10.93 9.58
CA ASP A 96 7.48 -10.31 9.11
C ASP A 96 7.55 -8.82 9.49
N VAL A 97 8.77 -8.30 9.55
CA VAL A 97 9.02 -6.88 9.84
C VAL A 97 10.04 -6.32 8.85
N VAL A 98 9.70 -5.19 8.24
CA VAL A 98 10.62 -4.42 7.40
C VAL A 98 11.07 -3.19 8.18
N ASP A 99 12.37 -3.05 8.37
CA ASP A 99 12.99 -1.89 9.02
C ASP A 99 13.26 -0.79 7.98
N PHE A 100 12.58 0.34 8.14
CA PHE A 100 12.81 1.53 7.32
C PHE A 100 13.94 2.43 7.87
N GLY A 101 14.51 2.09 9.03
CA GLY A 101 15.53 2.87 9.70
C GLY A 101 14.95 3.92 10.65
N HIS A 102 15.83 4.53 11.46
CA HIS A 102 15.49 5.59 12.42
C HIS A 102 14.32 5.25 13.37
N GLY A 103 14.07 3.96 13.63
CA GLY A 103 12.99 3.50 14.48
C GLY A 103 11.62 3.39 13.79
N ALA A 104 11.54 3.62 12.47
CA ALA A 104 10.34 3.38 11.68
C ALA A 104 10.31 1.92 11.20
N VAL A 105 9.28 1.17 11.57
CA VAL A 105 9.14 -0.25 11.24
C VAL A 105 7.78 -0.52 10.58
N PHE A 106 7.76 -1.45 9.63
CA PHE A 106 6.55 -1.92 8.98
C PHE A 106 6.30 -3.38 9.39
N ILE A 107 5.25 -3.61 10.16
CA ILE A 107 4.85 -4.93 10.64
C ILE A 107 3.82 -5.50 9.69
N VAL A 108 4.11 -6.66 9.11
CA VAL A 108 3.24 -7.34 8.15
C VAL A 108 2.18 -8.17 8.88
N TYR A 109 0.92 -8.00 8.50
CA TYR A 109 -0.23 -8.73 9.05
C TYR A 109 -0.83 -9.73 8.06
N ALA A 110 -0.63 -9.52 6.77
CA ALA A 110 -0.99 -10.40 5.66
C ALA A 110 -0.01 -10.19 4.49
N PRO A 111 0.10 -11.12 3.52
CA PRO A 111 -0.66 -12.38 3.43
C PRO A 111 -0.10 -13.47 4.33
N TRP A 112 -0.79 -14.59 4.35
CA TRP A 112 -0.36 -15.81 5.06
C TRP A 112 0.40 -16.76 4.13
N VAL A 113 1.00 -17.83 4.72
CA VAL A 113 1.70 -18.86 3.95
C VAL A 113 0.74 -19.55 2.98
N GLU A 114 -0.47 -19.87 3.43
CA GLU A 114 -1.53 -20.39 2.58
C GLU A 114 -2.36 -19.24 2.03
N PRO A 115 -2.36 -19.02 0.70
CA PRO A 115 -3.07 -17.92 0.10
C PRO A 115 -4.59 -18.12 0.21
N LEU A 116 -5.30 -17.01 0.27
CA LEU A 116 -6.75 -16.99 0.14
C LEU A 116 -7.14 -17.26 -1.31
N THR A 117 -8.23 -18.00 -1.49
CA THR A 117 -8.75 -18.35 -2.80
C THR A 117 -10.13 -17.77 -3.03
N ASP A 118 -10.46 -17.51 -4.28
CA ASP A 118 -11.77 -17.10 -4.69
C ASP A 118 -12.78 -18.28 -4.65
N LYS A 119 -14.02 -18.02 -5.07
CA LYS A 119 -15.08 -19.05 -5.10
C LYS A 119 -14.83 -20.21 -6.09
N LYS A 120 -13.87 -20.05 -7.01
CA LYS A 120 -13.46 -21.08 -7.95
C LYS A 120 -12.27 -21.89 -7.45
N GLY A 121 -11.67 -21.50 -6.33
CA GLY A 121 -10.46 -22.09 -5.78
C GLY A 121 -9.17 -21.54 -6.42
N GLU A 122 -9.26 -20.46 -7.20
CA GLU A 122 -8.09 -19.76 -7.74
C GLU A 122 -7.57 -18.75 -6.73
N THR A 123 -6.25 -18.49 -6.74
CA THR A 123 -5.64 -17.50 -5.85
C THR A 123 -6.26 -16.11 -6.08
N ASP A 124 -6.84 -15.54 -5.05
CA ASP A 124 -7.44 -14.20 -5.08
C ASP A 124 -6.35 -13.15 -4.85
N LEU A 125 -5.94 -12.45 -5.90
CA LEU A 125 -4.82 -11.52 -5.83
C LEU A 125 -5.09 -10.34 -4.87
N ASN A 126 -6.31 -9.80 -4.87
CA ASN A 126 -6.67 -8.70 -3.97
C ASN A 126 -6.67 -9.14 -2.51
N ASN A 127 -7.30 -10.29 -2.21
CA ASN A 127 -7.38 -10.84 -0.86
C ASN A 127 -6.08 -11.53 -0.37
N ASN A 128 -4.98 -11.35 -1.08
CA ASN A 128 -3.63 -11.70 -0.66
C ASN A 128 -2.68 -10.50 -0.72
N SER A 129 -3.22 -9.30 -0.65
CA SER A 129 -2.43 -8.07 -0.57
C SER A 129 -1.52 -8.09 0.66
N ILE A 130 -0.34 -7.50 0.56
CA ILE A 130 0.44 -7.21 1.76
C ILE A 130 -0.30 -6.14 2.55
N VAL A 131 -0.84 -6.55 3.69
CA VAL A 131 -1.39 -5.65 4.69
C VAL A 131 -0.38 -5.47 5.81
N GLY A 132 0.00 -4.24 6.08
CA GLY A 132 0.98 -3.98 7.13
C GLY A 132 0.83 -2.60 7.76
N LYS A 133 1.36 -2.49 8.97
CA LYS A 133 1.32 -1.27 9.75
C LYS A 133 2.69 -0.65 9.89
N LEU A 134 2.83 0.58 9.40
CA LEU A 134 3.97 1.44 9.68
C LEU A 134 3.81 2.04 11.08
N ILE A 135 4.85 1.90 11.89
CA ILE A 135 4.91 2.44 13.24
C ILE A 135 6.17 3.28 13.38
N PHE A 136 6.01 4.48 13.93
CA PHE A 136 7.11 5.33 14.34
C PHE A 136 6.71 6.09 15.63
N GLY A 137 7.25 5.67 16.76
CA GLY A 137 6.82 6.19 18.07
C GLY A 137 5.33 5.95 18.34
N LYS A 138 4.54 7.02 18.50
CA LYS A 138 3.08 6.98 18.67
C LYS A 138 2.32 7.02 17.34
N PHE A 139 3.01 7.37 16.25
CA PHE A 139 2.42 7.37 14.91
C PHE A 139 2.20 5.96 14.41
N SER A 140 1.06 5.72 13.79
CA SER A 140 0.78 4.44 13.13
C SER A 140 -0.13 4.64 11.92
N MET A 141 0.21 3.97 10.82
CA MET A 141 -0.60 3.95 9.61
C MET A 141 -0.72 2.53 9.08
N LEU A 142 -1.96 2.08 8.87
CA LEU A 142 -2.27 0.79 8.27
C LEU A 142 -2.39 0.93 6.76
N PHE A 143 -1.63 0.14 6.03
CA PHE A 143 -1.70 -0.02 4.59
C PHE A 143 -2.37 -1.35 4.28
N THR A 144 -3.36 -1.35 3.42
CA THR A 144 -4.20 -2.52 3.18
C THR A 144 -4.13 -3.05 1.75
N GLY A 145 -3.28 -2.46 0.90
CA GLY A 145 -3.28 -2.80 -0.52
C GLY A 145 -4.70 -2.74 -1.08
N ASP A 146 -5.11 -3.82 -1.71
CA ASP A 146 -6.48 -4.00 -2.21
C ASP A 146 -7.25 -5.10 -1.46
N ALA A 147 -6.86 -5.34 -0.20
CA ALA A 147 -7.57 -6.25 0.70
C ALA A 147 -9.09 -6.03 0.66
N GLU A 148 -9.82 -7.12 0.46
CA GLU A 148 -11.28 -7.13 0.42
C GLU A 148 -11.85 -7.86 1.66
N LEU A 149 -13.16 -8.02 1.69
CA LEU A 149 -13.90 -8.54 2.84
C LEU A 149 -13.37 -9.87 3.39
N GLN A 150 -12.85 -10.76 2.52
CA GLN A 150 -12.34 -12.07 2.95
C GLN A 150 -11.06 -11.93 3.76
N GLU A 151 -10.13 -11.13 3.27
CA GLU A 151 -8.88 -10.83 3.95
C GLU A 151 -9.12 -10.02 5.22
N GLU A 152 -10.00 -8.99 5.17
CA GLU A 152 -10.39 -8.19 6.33
C GLU A 152 -10.93 -9.04 7.48
N LYS A 153 -11.81 -10.01 7.19
CA LYS A 153 -12.35 -10.93 8.20
C LYS A 153 -11.25 -11.78 8.86
N LYS A 154 -10.29 -12.27 8.06
CA LYS A 154 -9.17 -13.05 8.58
C LYS A 154 -8.24 -12.18 9.42
N LEU A 155 -7.95 -10.94 8.98
CA LEU A 155 -7.18 -9.96 9.73
C LEU A 155 -7.82 -9.65 11.09
N ILE A 156 -9.13 -9.38 11.14
CA ILE A 156 -9.86 -9.14 12.41
C ILE A 156 -9.69 -10.33 13.34
N LYS A 157 -9.88 -11.55 12.83
CA LYS A 157 -9.79 -12.78 13.62
C LYS A 157 -8.38 -13.00 14.19
N GLU A 158 -7.34 -12.77 13.40
CA GLU A 158 -5.98 -13.14 13.76
C GLU A 158 -5.19 -12.00 14.42
N GLN A 159 -5.42 -10.75 14.04
CA GLN A 159 -4.67 -9.61 14.54
C GLN A 159 -5.39 -8.83 15.64
N ASN A 160 -6.74 -8.87 15.65
CA ASN A 160 -7.58 -8.23 16.69
C ASN A 160 -7.11 -6.79 17.04
N SER A 161 -6.77 -6.53 18.30
CA SER A 161 -6.34 -5.20 18.79
C SER A 161 -5.04 -4.67 18.15
N ARG A 162 -4.25 -5.53 17.50
CA ARG A 162 -3.06 -5.11 16.76
C ARG A 162 -3.39 -4.26 15.53
N LEU A 163 -4.64 -4.33 15.00
CA LEU A 163 -5.08 -3.54 13.85
C LEU A 163 -5.23 -2.05 14.18
N PHE A 164 -5.41 -1.67 15.44
CA PHE A 164 -5.54 -0.26 15.82
C PHE A 164 -4.45 0.59 15.18
N SER A 165 -4.87 1.64 14.43
CA SER A 165 -3.96 2.53 13.71
C SER A 165 -4.57 3.92 13.61
N ARG A 166 -3.75 4.97 13.75
CA ARG A 166 -4.19 6.36 13.66
C ARG A 166 -4.70 6.74 12.28
N ILE A 167 -4.03 6.22 11.26
CA ILE A 167 -4.34 6.50 9.87
C ILE A 167 -4.57 5.18 9.12
N LEU A 168 -5.55 5.18 8.24
CA LEU A 168 -5.85 4.08 7.33
C LEU A 168 -5.59 4.51 5.88
N LYS A 169 -4.74 3.79 5.13
CA LYS A 169 -4.82 3.78 3.68
C LYS A 169 -5.96 2.85 3.29
N VAL A 170 -7.04 3.43 2.82
CA VAL A 170 -8.27 2.70 2.45
C VAL A 170 -7.96 1.65 1.39
N GLY A 171 -8.48 0.44 1.59
CA GLY A 171 -8.28 -0.69 0.69
C GLY A 171 -8.96 -0.49 -0.66
N HIS A 172 -8.38 -1.07 -1.69
CA HIS A 172 -8.91 -1.16 -3.04
C HIS A 172 -9.48 0.17 -3.56
N HIS A 173 -8.73 1.26 -3.35
CA HIS A 173 -9.04 2.62 -3.79
C HIS A 173 -10.42 3.14 -3.32
N GLY A 174 -10.97 2.57 -2.26
CA GLY A 174 -12.32 2.88 -1.77
C GLY A 174 -13.42 2.08 -2.45
N SER A 175 -13.10 0.88 -2.95
CA SER A 175 -14.09 -0.08 -3.45
C SER A 175 -15.12 -0.44 -2.39
N ARG A 176 -16.34 -0.75 -2.82
CA ARG A 176 -17.41 -1.28 -1.95
C ARG A 176 -17.09 -2.63 -1.32
N THR A 177 -16.15 -3.36 -1.91
CA THR A 177 -15.70 -4.69 -1.46
C THR A 177 -14.73 -4.63 -0.29
N SER A 178 -14.19 -3.42 0.01
CA SER A 178 -13.20 -3.17 1.06
C SER A 178 -13.72 -2.22 2.14
N SER A 179 -12.96 -2.08 3.21
CA SER A 179 -13.25 -1.20 4.35
C SER A 179 -14.61 -1.47 4.95
N SER A 180 -14.83 -2.74 5.32
CA SER A 180 -16.06 -3.17 5.97
C SER A 180 -16.23 -2.50 7.34
N GLU A 181 -17.49 -2.40 7.79
CA GLU A 181 -17.83 -1.79 9.08
C GLU A 181 -17.06 -2.42 10.25
N ASP A 182 -16.98 -3.75 10.27
CA ASP A 182 -16.27 -4.48 11.33
C ASP A 182 -14.75 -4.21 11.28
N PHE A 183 -14.20 -4.07 10.07
CA PHE A 183 -12.79 -3.76 9.90
C PHE A 183 -12.48 -2.34 10.38
N LEU A 184 -13.29 -1.36 10.02
CA LEU A 184 -13.15 0.03 10.51
C LEU A 184 -13.26 0.11 12.03
N LYS A 185 -14.21 -0.62 12.65
CA LYS A 185 -14.33 -0.71 14.10
C LYS A 185 -13.12 -1.36 14.78
N SER A 186 -12.42 -2.26 14.09
CA SER A 186 -11.20 -2.89 14.62
C SER A 186 -9.98 -1.98 14.52
N ILE A 187 -9.87 -1.19 13.45
CA ILE A 187 -8.75 -0.26 13.22
C ILE A 187 -8.94 1.02 14.04
N LYS A 188 -10.16 1.56 14.09
CA LYS A 188 -10.53 2.85 14.73
C LYS A 188 -9.64 4.02 14.27
N PRO A 189 -9.50 4.26 12.97
CA PRO A 189 -8.62 5.30 12.48
C PRO A 189 -9.23 6.68 12.70
N GLU A 190 -8.38 7.67 12.97
CA GLU A 190 -8.77 9.09 13.03
C GLU A 190 -8.93 9.66 11.62
N SER A 191 -8.12 9.16 10.68
CA SER A 191 -8.10 9.63 9.29
C SER A 191 -7.97 8.46 8.32
N ALA A 192 -8.62 8.59 7.16
CA ALA A 192 -8.58 7.65 6.05
C ALA A 192 -8.10 8.34 4.77
N LEU A 193 -7.10 7.74 4.12
CA LEU A 193 -6.54 8.21 2.87
C LEU A 193 -6.99 7.32 1.73
N ILE A 194 -7.60 7.92 0.71
CA ILE A 194 -8.04 7.24 -0.51
C ILE A 194 -7.15 7.71 -1.66
N SER A 195 -6.42 6.76 -2.24
CA SER A 195 -5.59 7.00 -3.43
C SER A 195 -6.34 6.53 -4.67
N ASN A 196 -6.80 7.44 -5.48
CA ASN A 196 -7.50 7.17 -6.72
C ASN A 196 -7.31 8.31 -7.71
N GLY A 197 -7.49 8.02 -8.99
CA GLY A 197 -7.45 9.03 -10.06
C GLY A 197 -8.81 9.73 -10.23
N MET A 198 -8.75 11.00 -10.62
CA MET A 198 -9.94 11.72 -11.08
C MET A 198 -10.52 11.01 -12.31
N TYR A 199 -11.84 10.85 -12.34
CA TYR A 199 -12.55 10.17 -13.45
C TYR A 199 -12.09 8.72 -13.70
N ASN A 200 -11.64 7.99 -12.66
CA ASN A 200 -11.26 6.60 -12.81
C ASN A 200 -12.45 5.74 -13.29
N LYS A 201 -12.16 4.77 -14.16
CA LYS A 201 -13.18 3.93 -14.82
C LYS A 201 -13.99 3.03 -13.88
N TYR A 202 -13.54 2.86 -12.64
CA TYR A 202 -14.19 2.01 -11.65
C TYR A 202 -15.20 2.77 -10.78
N GLY A 203 -15.25 4.09 -10.88
CA GLY A 203 -16.09 4.95 -10.05
C GLY A 203 -15.68 4.96 -8.57
N HIS A 204 -14.41 4.70 -8.29
CA HIS A 204 -13.87 4.76 -6.93
C HIS A 204 -13.59 6.23 -6.51
N PRO A 205 -13.75 6.54 -5.20
CA PRO A 205 -14.32 5.69 -4.16
C PRO A 205 -15.84 5.55 -4.30
N HIS A 206 -16.38 4.37 -3.99
CA HIS A 206 -17.82 4.17 -4.00
C HIS A 206 -18.51 4.89 -2.82
N ASP A 207 -19.71 5.38 -3.04
CA ASP A 207 -20.50 6.11 -2.00
C ASP A 207 -20.70 5.31 -0.72
N VAL A 208 -20.86 3.99 -0.84
CA VAL A 208 -21.03 3.13 0.34
C VAL A 208 -19.79 3.13 1.23
N THR A 209 -18.59 3.20 0.64
CA THR A 209 -17.33 3.28 1.40
C THR A 209 -17.18 4.64 2.04
N LEU A 210 -17.48 5.71 1.32
CA LEU A 210 -17.47 7.06 1.89
C LEU A 210 -18.44 7.20 3.04
N ARG A 211 -19.66 6.65 2.91
CA ARG A 211 -20.67 6.65 3.97
C ARG A 211 -20.19 5.91 5.21
N ARG A 212 -19.61 4.71 5.08
CA ARG A 212 -19.05 3.96 6.22
C ARG A 212 -17.99 4.77 6.97
N LEU A 213 -17.08 5.44 6.25
CA LEU A 213 -16.06 6.28 6.86
C LEU A 213 -16.68 7.46 7.61
N GLN A 214 -17.69 8.14 7.01
CA GLN A 214 -18.40 9.27 7.64
C GLN A 214 -19.17 8.85 8.88
N GLU A 215 -19.91 7.74 8.83
CA GLU A 215 -20.68 7.18 9.95
C GLU A 215 -19.78 6.79 11.14
N ASN A 216 -18.53 6.45 10.88
CA ASN A 216 -17.52 6.17 11.92
C ASN A 216 -16.73 7.43 12.35
N ASN A 217 -17.14 8.65 11.91
CA ASN A 217 -16.47 9.93 12.20
C ASN A 217 -15.01 9.98 11.80
N ILE A 218 -14.61 9.32 10.70
CA ILE A 218 -13.25 9.26 10.20
C ILE A 218 -13.04 10.42 9.23
N ALA A 219 -11.99 11.22 9.42
CA ALA A 219 -11.62 12.29 8.48
C ALA A 219 -11.15 11.69 7.16
N ILE A 220 -11.68 12.16 6.02
CA ILE A 220 -11.43 11.58 4.70
C ILE A 220 -10.54 12.51 3.87
N TYR A 221 -9.42 11.97 3.39
CA TYR A 221 -8.50 12.63 2.46
C TYR A 221 -8.44 11.85 1.15
N ARG A 222 -8.69 12.53 0.00
CA ARG A 222 -8.81 11.88 -1.31
C ARG A 222 -7.88 12.54 -2.32
N THR A 223 -7.07 11.75 -3.02
CA THR A 223 -6.13 12.29 -4.02
C THR A 223 -6.81 12.84 -5.27
N ASP A 224 -7.97 12.33 -5.65
CA ASP A 224 -8.74 12.82 -6.81
C ASP A 224 -9.31 14.23 -6.61
N THR A 225 -9.62 14.61 -5.38
CA THR A 225 -10.18 15.95 -5.06
C THR A 225 -9.17 16.90 -4.42
N MET A 226 -8.22 16.38 -3.65
CA MET A 226 -7.27 17.16 -2.85
C MET A 226 -5.85 17.18 -3.41
N GLY A 227 -5.60 16.46 -4.52
CA GLY A 227 -4.25 16.34 -5.08
C GLY A 227 -3.35 15.47 -4.21
N ARG A 228 -2.08 15.82 -4.14
CA ARG A 228 -1.11 15.09 -3.30
C ARG A 228 -1.44 15.27 -1.82
N ILE A 229 -1.41 14.18 -1.09
CA ILE A 229 -1.56 14.16 0.37
C ILE A 229 -0.18 13.92 0.96
N HIS A 230 0.23 14.78 1.85
CA HIS A 230 1.51 14.70 2.56
C HIS A 230 1.26 14.51 4.04
N ILE A 231 1.95 13.53 4.63
CA ILE A 231 1.94 13.26 6.08
C ILE A 231 3.36 13.46 6.58
N SER A 232 3.51 14.26 7.61
CA SER A 232 4.76 14.41 8.36
C SER A 232 4.56 14.05 9.82
N THR A 233 5.57 13.44 10.43
CA THR A 233 5.55 13.06 11.84
C THR A 233 6.96 13.06 12.43
N ASP A 234 7.05 13.41 13.70
CA ASP A 234 8.26 13.25 14.53
C ASP A 234 8.17 12.00 15.43
N GLY A 235 7.13 11.18 15.25
CA GLY A 235 6.83 10.00 16.06
C GLY A 235 5.91 10.27 17.24
N ASN A 236 5.71 11.51 17.66
CA ASN A 236 4.77 11.89 18.73
C ASN A 236 3.51 12.55 18.17
N GLU A 237 3.73 13.49 17.25
CA GLU A 237 2.67 14.23 16.57
C GLU A 237 2.76 13.98 15.07
N TRP A 238 1.66 14.24 14.35
CA TRP A 238 1.60 14.14 12.88
C TRP A 238 0.70 15.20 12.32
N GLN A 239 1.00 15.60 11.11
CA GLN A 239 0.24 16.56 10.35
C GLN A 239 -0.08 15.99 8.97
N ILE A 240 -1.31 16.21 8.52
CA ILE A 240 -1.75 15.88 7.16
C ILE A 240 -1.99 17.18 6.43
N THR A 241 -1.36 17.35 5.27
CA THR A 241 -1.57 18.49 4.37
C THR A 241 -1.90 18.01 2.97
N THR A 242 -2.59 18.82 2.20
CA THR A 242 -3.03 18.51 0.84
C THR A 242 -2.57 19.59 -0.13
N GLU A 243 -2.46 19.26 -1.40
CA GLU A 243 -2.04 20.18 -2.44
C GLU A 243 -3.14 21.18 -2.82
N ARG A 244 -4.42 20.84 -2.60
CA ARG A 244 -5.63 21.62 -2.91
C ARG A 244 -6.55 21.68 -1.72
#